data_ddf060f98d6d6d8a70f8adecbc14486a
#
_entry.id   ddf060f98d6d6d8a70f8adecbc14486a
#
_cell.length_a   1.000
_cell.length_b   1.000
_cell.length_c   1.000
_cell.angle_alpha   90.00
_cell.angle_beta   90.00
_cell.angle_gamma   90.00
#
_symmetry.space_group_name_H-M   'P 1'
#
loop_
_entity.id
_entity.type
_entity.pdbx_description
1 polymer ?
#
loop_
_entity_poly.entity_id
_entity_poly.type
_entity_poly.pdbx_seq_one_letter_code
_entity_poly.pdbx_strand_id
1 'polypeptide(L)'
;MNIFEPTDADIRLLTPSLRRLVQEYRGSLTPDPVLCVRAAYRALGNPNIFIRFAVKDGELIGFFLGGLSVEMFTGAKIATQIGVMLLPGQTGHLQAFLNEFKTWAKEQRAKRIYMHFAESSERQDKIMKRRGYAPAGTHYMKEI
;
A
#
# COMPACT_ATOMS: atom_id res chain seq x y z
N MET A 1 3.49 13.28 12.09
CA MET A 1 3.12 12.00 11.44
C MET A 1 4.28 11.03 11.56
N ASN A 2 3.99 9.80 11.89
CA ASN A 2 4.96 8.72 11.99
C ASN A 2 4.55 7.58 11.05
N ILE A 3 5.49 7.09 10.25
CA ILE A 3 5.32 5.90 9.40
C ILE A 3 6.23 4.81 9.97
N PHE A 4 5.67 3.62 10.19
CA PHE A 4 6.40 2.51 10.80
C PHE A 4 5.82 1.15 10.40
N GLU A 5 6.64 0.12 10.58
CA GLU A 5 6.18 -1.27 10.49
C GLU A 5 5.44 -1.64 11.77
N PRO A 6 4.15 -2.04 11.69
CA PRO A 6 3.38 -2.32 12.90
C PRO A 6 3.78 -3.65 13.54
N THR A 7 3.68 -3.70 14.85
CA THR A 7 3.72 -4.93 15.64
C THR A 7 2.29 -5.46 15.88
N ASP A 8 2.18 -6.65 16.44
CA ASP A 8 0.89 -7.21 16.88
C ASP A 8 0.16 -6.27 17.86
N ALA A 9 0.89 -5.68 18.80
CA ALA A 9 0.35 -4.72 19.75
C ALA A 9 -0.16 -3.46 19.06
N ASP A 10 0.55 -2.96 18.06
CA ASP A 10 0.12 -1.79 17.29
C ASP A 10 -1.17 -2.06 16.51
N ILE A 11 -1.30 -3.23 15.90
CA ILE A 11 -2.52 -3.60 15.17
C ILE A 11 -3.70 -3.67 16.12
N ARG A 12 -3.54 -4.29 17.29
CA ARG A 12 -4.61 -4.33 18.32
C ARG A 12 -5.02 -2.95 18.76
N LEU A 13 -4.06 -2.11 19.09
CA LEU A 13 -4.30 -0.75 19.56
C LEU A 13 -5.00 0.10 18.50
N LEU A 14 -4.58 -0.04 17.24
CA LEU A 14 -5.04 0.79 16.12
C LEU A 14 -6.25 0.19 15.37
N THR A 15 -6.76 -0.97 15.77
CA THR A 15 -7.92 -1.59 15.11
C THR A 15 -9.14 -0.66 15.00
N PRO A 16 -9.53 0.10 16.05
CA PRO A 16 -10.63 1.06 15.91
C PRO A 16 -10.35 2.14 14.89
N SER A 17 -9.14 2.68 14.85
CA SER A 17 -8.69 3.64 13.85
C SER A 17 -8.67 3.05 12.44
N LEU A 18 -8.26 1.80 12.29
CA LEU A 18 -8.25 1.10 11.01
C LEU A 18 -9.67 0.92 10.47
N ARG A 19 -10.62 0.57 11.32
CA ARG A 19 -12.03 0.49 10.94
C ARG A 19 -12.57 1.84 10.48
N ARG A 20 -12.23 2.90 11.18
CA ARG A 20 -12.59 4.26 10.78
C ARG A 20 -11.99 4.64 9.45
N LEU A 21 -10.70 4.37 9.23
CA LEU A 21 -10.02 4.61 7.97
C LEU A 21 -10.74 3.92 6.80
N VAL A 22 -11.12 2.65 6.98
CA VAL A 22 -11.86 1.88 5.98
C VAL A 22 -13.24 2.49 5.69
N GLN A 23 -13.95 2.94 6.72
CA GLN A 23 -15.27 3.58 6.58
C GLN A 23 -15.19 4.95 5.87
N GLU A 24 -14.13 5.70 6.11
CA GLU A 24 -13.92 7.03 5.53
C GLU A 24 -13.22 6.98 4.16
N TYR A 25 -12.74 5.82 3.74
CA TYR A 25 -12.09 5.64 2.45
C TYR A 25 -13.05 5.96 1.29
N ARG A 26 -12.54 6.72 0.31
CA ARG A 26 -13.30 7.20 -0.85
C ARG A 26 -12.67 6.73 -2.17
N GLY A 27 -12.37 5.45 -2.26
CA GLY A 27 -11.94 4.82 -3.51
C GLY A 27 -13.10 4.14 -4.24
N SER A 28 -12.81 3.56 -5.39
CA SER A 28 -13.77 2.80 -6.20
C SER A 28 -14.18 1.46 -5.58
N LEU A 29 -13.39 0.93 -4.64
CA LEU A 29 -13.68 -0.29 -3.91
C LEU A 29 -14.33 0.01 -2.57
N THR A 30 -15.16 -0.91 -2.10
CA THR A 30 -15.70 -0.88 -0.74
C THR A 30 -14.95 -1.91 0.11
N PRO A 31 -13.91 -1.50 0.84
CA PRO A 31 -13.11 -2.43 1.62
C PRO A 31 -13.87 -2.94 2.85
N ASP A 32 -13.62 -4.19 3.22
CA ASP A 32 -14.16 -4.81 4.43
C ASP A 32 -13.17 -4.60 5.59
N PRO A 33 -13.60 -3.97 6.70
CA PRO A 33 -12.73 -3.70 7.84
C PRO A 33 -12.12 -4.96 8.46
N VAL A 34 -12.88 -6.06 8.52
CA VAL A 34 -12.41 -7.33 9.10
C VAL A 34 -11.29 -7.92 8.24
N LEU A 35 -11.45 -7.88 6.92
CA LEU A 35 -10.45 -8.38 6.00
C LEU A 35 -9.18 -7.50 6.02
N CYS A 36 -9.32 -6.20 6.18
CA CYS A 36 -8.18 -5.29 6.31
C CYS A 36 -7.37 -5.55 7.58
N VAL A 37 -8.02 -5.75 8.72
CA VAL A 37 -7.35 -6.14 9.97
C VAL A 37 -6.65 -7.49 9.83
N ARG A 38 -7.33 -8.46 9.24
CA ARG A 38 -6.76 -9.78 8.98
C ARG A 38 -5.55 -9.74 8.05
N ALA A 39 -5.60 -8.91 7.01
CA ALA A 39 -4.46 -8.70 6.11
C ALA A 39 -3.25 -8.11 6.86
N ALA A 40 -3.47 -7.15 7.76
CA ALA A 40 -2.41 -6.59 8.59
C ALA A 40 -1.74 -7.67 9.46
N TYR A 41 -2.52 -8.51 10.14
CA TYR A 41 -1.96 -9.61 10.95
C TYR A 41 -1.19 -10.63 10.11
N ARG A 42 -1.68 -10.97 8.91
CA ARG A 42 -1.00 -11.91 8.00
C ARG A 42 0.32 -11.35 7.45
N ALA A 43 0.46 -10.04 7.40
CA ALA A 43 1.70 -9.40 6.95
C ALA A 43 2.82 -9.51 7.99
N LEU A 44 2.49 -9.64 9.28
CA LEU A 44 3.47 -9.71 10.35
C LEU A 44 4.38 -10.93 10.19
N GLY A 45 5.69 -10.68 10.28
CA GLY A 45 6.70 -11.73 10.21
C GLY A 45 6.83 -12.40 8.83
N ASN A 46 6.12 -11.94 7.81
CA ASN A 46 6.26 -12.42 6.45
C ASN A 46 7.28 -11.55 5.68
N PRO A 47 8.48 -12.08 5.36
CA PRO A 47 9.52 -11.29 4.69
C PRO A 47 9.16 -10.89 3.26
N ASN A 48 8.14 -11.53 2.66
CA ASN A 48 7.67 -11.24 1.31
C ASN A 48 6.57 -10.18 1.28
N ILE A 49 6.17 -9.65 2.44
CA ILE A 49 5.13 -8.63 2.55
C ILE A 49 5.70 -7.38 3.21
N PHE A 50 5.46 -6.27 2.56
CA PHE A 50 5.72 -4.93 3.09
C PHE A 50 4.45 -4.37 3.68
N ILE A 51 4.49 -3.96 4.95
CA ILE A 51 3.39 -3.24 5.58
C ILE A 51 3.92 -2.00 6.31
N ARG A 52 3.22 -0.89 6.15
CA ARG A 52 3.48 0.34 6.91
C ARG A 52 2.17 0.98 7.34
N PHE A 53 2.18 1.46 8.57
CA PHE A 53 1.15 2.32 9.13
C PHE A 53 1.62 3.77 9.16
N ALA A 54 0.72 4.70 8.87
CA ALA A 54 0.92 6.13 9.10
C ALA A 54 0.00 6.57 10.22
N VAL A 55 0.57 7.10 11.29
CA VAL A 55 -0.15 7.56 12.49
C VAL A 55 0.11 9.04 12.70
N LYS A 56 -0.94 9.77 13.01
CA LYS A 56 -0.91 11.17 13.40
C LYS A 56 -1.83 11.39 14.58
N ASP A 57 -1.33 12.05 15.62
CA ASP A 57 -2.08 12.34 16.85
C ASP A 57 -2.75 11.09 17.46
N GLY A 58 -2.03 9.96 17.45
CA GLY A 58 -2.49 8.68 17.99
C GLY A 58 -3.48 7.91 17.12
N GLU A 59 -3.84 8.42 15.95
CA GLU A 59 -4.78 7.78 15.03
C GLU A 59 -4.11 7.33 13.74
N LEU A 60 -4.55 6.18 13.24
CA LEU A 60 -4.15 5.67 11.94
C LEU A 60 -4.78 6.52 10.85
N ILE A 61 -3.95 7.19 10.06
CA ILE A 61 -4.39 8.03 8.94
C ILE A 61 -4.17 7.37 7.58
N GLY A 62 -3.45 6.26 7.56
CA GLY A 62 -3.22 5.49 6.35
C GLY A 62 -2.46 4.21 6.58
N PHE A 63 -2.55 3.30 5.64
CA PHE A 63 -1.68 2.14 5.58
C PHE A 63 -1.32 1.78 4.14
N PHE A 64 -0.19 1.10 4.01
CA PHE A 64 0.33 0.61 2.74
C PHE A 64 0.69 -0.86 2.89
N LEU A 65 0.24 -1.66 1.94
CA LEU A 65 0.56 -3.08 1.82
C LEU A 65 1.19 -3.34 0.46
N GLY A 66 2.34 -3.99 0.46
CA GLY A 66 3.03 -4.45 -0.75
C GLY A 66 3.48 -5.89 -0.62
N GLY A 67 3.87 -6.49 -1.72
CA GLY A 67 4.34 -7.87 -1.73
C GLY A 67 5.41 -8.12 -2.77
N LEU A 68 6.18 -9.19 -2.54
CA LEU A 68 7.13 -9.74 -3.51
C LEU A 68 6.51 -10.92 -4.24
N SER A 69 6.76 -10.97 -5.54
CA SER A 69 6.53 -12.13 -6.37
C SER A 69 7.73 -12.41 -7.27
N VAL A 70 7.73 -13.58 -7.87
CA VAL A 70 8.74 -13.97 -8.87
C VAL A 70 8.03 -14.07 -10.21
N GLU A 71 8.53 -13.35 -11.19
CA GLU A 71 8.03 -13.45 -12.56
C GLU A 71 8.36 -14.84 -13.13
N MET A 72 7.36 -15.53 -13.59
CA MET A 72 7.48 -16.94 -13.97
C MET A 72 8.49 -17.19 -15.09
N PHE A 73 8.55 -16.31 -16.08
CA PHE A 73 9.38 -16.52 -17.26
C PHE A 73 10.81 -16.02 -17.14
N THR A 74 11.07 -15.10 -16.24
CA THR A 74 12.41 -14.49 -16.09
C THR A 74 13.08 -14.82 -14.77
N GLY A 75 12.30 -15.29 -13.78
CA GLY A 75 12.79 -15.48 -12.41
C GLY A 75 13.07 -14.18 -11.66
N ALA A 76 12.71 -13.04 -12.24
CA ALA A 76 12.94 -11.75 -11.61
C ALA A 76 12.00 -11.52 -10.43
N LYS A 77 12.54 -11.00 -9.33
CA LYS A 77 11.72 -10.53 -8.20
C LYS A 77 11.05 -9.22 -8.57
N ILE A 78 9.77 -9.13 -8.26
CA ILE A 78 8.92 -7.97 -8.51
C ILE A 78 8.26 -7.57 -7.19
N ALA A 79 8.34 -6.29 -6.86
CA ALA A 79 7.58 -5.69 -5.76
C ALA A 79 6.30 -5.07 -6.31
N THR A 80 5.17 -5.40 -5.73
CA THR A 80 3.86 -4.91 -6.18
C THR A 80 3.11 -4.30 -5.00
N GLN A 81 2.57 -3.11 -5.19
CA GLN A 81 1.62 -2.54 -4.25
C GLN A 81 0.33 -3.38 -4.31
N ILE A 82 -0.09 -3.86 -3.15
CA ILE A 82 -1.32 -4.65 -2.99
C ILE A 82 -2.48 -3.74 -2.61
N GLY A 83 -2.25 -2.82 -1.68
CA GLY A 83 -3.25 -1.88 -1.25
C GLY A 83 -2.64 -0.66 -0.57
N VAL A 84 -3.27 0.47 -0.76
CA VAL A 84 -2.95 1.71 -0.06
C VAL A 84 -4.24 2.42 0.27
N MET A 85 -4.39 2.82 1.52
CA MET A 85 -5.48 3.66 1.97
C MET A 85 -4.91 4.86 2.71
N LEU A 86 -5.47 6.02 2.45
CA LEU A 86 -5.19 7.26 3.17
C LEU A 86 -6.53 7.95 3.45
N LEU A 87 -6.66 8.53 4.63
CA LEU A 87 -7.82 9.37 4.94
C LEU A 87 -7.91 10.52 3.94
N PRO A 88 -9.11 10.97 3.61
CA PRO A 88 -9.31 12.17 2.79
C PRO A 88 -8.49 13.35 3.37
N GLY A 89 -7.83 14.10 2.49
CA GLY A 89 -6.94 15.20 2.88
C GLY A 89 -5.52 14.79 3.28
N GLN A 90 -5.23 13.49 3.41
CA GLN A 90 -3.91 12.96 3.80
C GLN A 90 -3.11 12.39 2.61
N THR A 91 -3.57 12.57 1.39
CA THR A 91 -2.95 12.01 0.18
C THR A 91 -1.53 12.52 -0.08
N GLY A 92 -1.15 13.67 0.49
CA GLY A 92 0.23 14.15 0.43
C GLY A 92 1.26 13.21 1.09
N HIS A 93 0.80 12.33 1.99
CA HIS A 93 1.65 11.35 2.66
C HIS A 93 1.95 10.10 1.84
N LEU A 94 1.29 9.93 0.68
CA LEU A 94 1.58 8.83 -0.23
C LEU A 94 3.06 8.78 -0.62
N GLN A 95 3.70 9.92 -0.79
CA GLN A 95 5.10 9.99 -1.17
C GLN A 95 6.04 9.34 -0.14
N ALA A 96 5.73 9.49 1.14
CA ALA A 96 6.51 8.88 2.21
C ALA A 96 6.41 7.35 2.17
N PHE A 97 5.22 6.80 1.96
CA PHE A 97 5.03 5.36 1.74
C PHE A 97 5.81 4.86 0.52
N LEU A 98 5.75 5.57 -0.59
CA LEU A 98 6.46 5.20 -1.82
C LEU A 98 7.98 5.17 -1.62
N ASN A 99 8.52 6.08 -0.84
CA ASN A 99 9.94 6.10 -0.53
C ASN A 99 10.36 4.86 0.26
N GLU A 100 9.62 4.53 1.33
CA GLU A 100 9.90 3.35 2.13
C GLU A 100 9.72 2.05 1.33
N PHE A 101 8.66 1.96 0.52
CA PHE A 101 8.42 0.80 -0.32
C PHE A 101 9.54 0.59 -1.36
N LYS A 102 10.02 1.67 -1.97
CA LYS A 102 11.16 1.60 -2.89
C LYS A 102 12.43 1.12 -2.19
N THR A 103 12.70 1.60 -0.97
CA THR A 103 13.85 1.17 -0.18
C THR A 103 13.76 -0.33 0.13
N TRP A 104 12.62 -0.78 0.65
CA TRP A 104 12.38 -2.18 0.92
C TRP A 104 12.50 -3.06 -0.33
N ALA A 105 11.92 -2.64 -1.46
CA ALA A 105 12.01 -3.38 -2.72
C ALA A 105 13.48 -3.57 -3.16
N LYS A 106 14.31 -2.55 -3.00
CA LYS A 106 15.76 -2.64 -3.28
C LYS A 106 16.47 -3.61 -2.33
N GLU A 107 16.19 -3.56 -1.04
CA GLU A 107 16.73 -4.47 -0.03
C GLU A 107 16.37 -5.93 -0.35
N GLN A 108 15.16 -6.16 -0.86
CA GLN A 108 14.69 -7.46 -1.32
C GLN A 108 15.24 -7.85 -2.70
N ARG A 109 16.05 -7.01 -3.33
CA ARG A 109 16.61 -7.23 -4.68
C ARG A 109 15.55 -7.34 -5.77
N ALA A 110 14.43 -6.66 -5.62
CA ALA A 110 13.41 -6.55 -6.66
C ALA A 110 13.97 -5.79 -7.87
N LYS A 111 13.64 -6.26 -9.07
CA LYS A 111 14.05 -5.64 -10.33
C LYS A 111 13.06 -4.58 -10.79
N ARG A 112 11.80 -4.68 -10.36
CA ARG A 112 10.72 -3.77 -10.75
C ARG A 112 9.78 -3.54 -9.58
N ILE A 113 9.12 -2.39 -9.63
CA ILE A 113 8.01 -2.05 -8.74
C ILE A 113 6.79 -1.77 -9.61
N TYR A 114 5.70 -2.48 -9.32
CA TYR A 114 4.39 -2.21 -9.92
C TYR A 114 3.48 -1.51 -8.93
N MET A 115 2.85 -0.44 -9.40
CA MET A 115 1.85 0.32 -8.65
C MET A 115 0.52 0.25 -9.39
N HIS A 116 -0.54 -0.03 -8.65
CA HIS A 116 -1.89 -0.09 -9.17
C HIS A 116 -2.76 0.96 -8.49
N PHE A 117 -3.47 1.73 -9.28
CA PHE A 117 -4.45 2.68 -8.79
C PHE A 117 -5.79 2.38 -9.45
N ALA A 118 -6.82 2.18 -8.64
CA ALA A 118 -8.16 1.89 -9.12
C ALA A 118 -8.76 3.05 -9.93
N GLU A 119 -8.35 4.28 -9.58
CA GLU A 119 -8.71 5.48 -10.31
C GLU A 119 -7.44 6.24 -10.67
N SER A 120 -7.34 6.68 -11.91
CA SER A 120 -6.25 7.53 -12.35
C SER A 120 -6.67 9.00 -12.28
N SER A 121 -5.79 9.85 -11.76
CA SER A 121 -5.91 11.29 -11.87
C SER A 121 -4.69 11.87 -12.56
N GLU A 122 -4.85 13.01 -13.23
CA GLU A 122 -3.75 13.71 -13.88
C GLU A 122 -2.64 14.08 -12.88
N ARG A 123 -3.03 14.48 -11.66
CA ARG A 123 -2.11 14.79 -10.58
C ARG A 123 -1.29 13.58 -10.17
N GLN A 124 -1.93 12.44 -9.99
CA GLN A 124 -1.28 11.18 -9.64
C GLN A 124 -0.32 10.72 -10.74
N ASP A 125 -0.74 10.78 -11.99
CA ASP A 125 0.10 10.46 -13.16
C ASP A 125 1.36 11.32 -13.19
N LYS A 126 1.25 12.62 -12.98
CA LYS A 126 2.40 13.54 -12.87
C LYS A 126 3.35 13.17 -11.73
N ILE A 127 2.81 12.83 -10.56
CA ILE A 127 3.63 12.40 -9.41
C ILE A 127 4.39 11.12 -9.74
N MET A 128 3.74 10.14 -10.32
CA MET A 128 4.36 8.86 -10.66
C MET A 128 5.45 9.02 -11.74
N LYS A 129 5.19 9.79 -12.78
CA LYS A 129 6.18 10.09 -13.83
C LYS A 129 7.42 10.81 -13.28
N ARG A 130 7.23 11.79 -12.41
CA ARG A 130 8.35 12.50 -11.75
C ARG A 130 9.22 11.56 -10.91
N ARG A 131 8.67 10.46 -10.42
CA ARG A 131 9.38 9.44 -9.64
C ARG A 131 9.99 8.34 -10.49
N GLY A 132 9.91 8.46 -11.82
CA GLY A 132 10.48 7.49 -12.75
C GLY A 132 9.60 6.29 -13.05
N TYR A 133 8.32 6.31 -12.66
CA TYR A 133 7.36 5.29 -13.07
C TYR A 133 6.85 5.58 -14.48
N ALA A 134 6.68 4.52 -15.25
CA ALA A 134 6.10 4.56 -16.58
C ALA A 134 4.87 3.63 -16.64
N PRO A 135 3.90 3.90 -17.52
CA PRO A 135 2.80 2.97 -17.76
C PRO A 135 3.34 1.59 -18.15
N ALA A 136 2.87 0.53 -17.46
CA ALA A 136 3.37 -0.83 -17.65
C ALA A 136 2.39 -1.74 -18.40
N GLY A 137 1.20 -1.26 -18.71
CA GLY A 137 0.19 -2.02 -19.43
C GLY A 137 -1.21 -1.45 -19.21
N THR A 138 -2.20 -2.15 -19.75
CA THR A 138 -3.62 -1.82 -19.58
C THR A 138 -4.31 -2.98 -18.87
N HIS A 139 -5.13 -2.66 -17.88
CA HIS A 139 -5.95 -3.62 -17.16
C HIS A 139 -7.40 -3.53 -17.62
N TYR A 140 -8.01 -4.70 -17.82
CA TYR A 140 -9.43 -4.82 -18.12
C TYR A 140 -10.11 -5.61 -17.00
N MET A 141 -11.29 -5.18 -16.57
CA MET A 141 -12.08 -5.84 -15.55
C MET A 141 -13.48 -6.14 -16.08
N LYS A 142 -13.98 -7.31 -15.74
CA LYS A 142 -15.36 -7.73 -15.98
C LYS A 142 -15.92 -8.34 -14.71
N GLU A 143 -17.03 -7.83 -14.25
CA GLU A 143 -17.82 -8.50 -13.20
C GLU A 143 -18.56 -9.71 -13.78
N ILE A 144 -18.55 -10.80 -13.04
CA ILE A 144 -19.22 -12.05 -13.41
C ILE A 144 -20.25 -12.49 -12.38
#